data_24e3168e6d8d5a9478ea61d44bad8b51
#
_entry.id   24e3168e6d8d5a9478ea61d44bad8b51
#
_cell.length_a   1.000
_cell.length_b   1.000
_cell.length_c   1.000
_cell.angle_alpha   90.00
_cell.angle_beta   90.00
_cell.angle_gamma   90.00
#
_symmetry.space_group_name_H-M   'P 1'
#
loop_
_entity.id
_entity.type
_entity.pdbx_description
1 polymer ?
#
loop_
_entity_poly.entity_id
_entity_poly.type
_entity_poly.pdbx_seq_one_letter_code
_entity_poly.pdbx_strand_id
1 'polypeptide(L)'
;MSKKTVLALGLAMQGLCLAGIAQAEAPQPSQAAPAQTSVLGSPSQIAFEKQVLRVIETPVMQAEIQRVKALYAADPQGATPAGKATIKRAAESIGVVAAQYAVGEDTDRPGVFWVVNAPHDWFGVHSPRSGYGIENPDNVYRNLIVDGAARYEIHGRIKQPAPAEQHFELRDSIPGTAALSPEGGKQLATLSNEQLQVADDGTFTITLDSSPANGRANHMQMPPEGEFLLIVRDLFTDWETQNPVALDVQRVGGPAIRPLRTDAQVAQRAAKLLSQLAPYWLNYFNQYTYPGQPNHIKQVRVRPGGRGLSSGGYFSLPADEALVLTLDAVGAKSMGIQITDPWGVAYEYADRISSLNNAQAKPNADGTYTFVIAEKDPGVFNWLDPEGHGGGLFAIRWQSVPQGVKPEDAIRSQAVVPLARLREVLPAGTHFVTPSERQAQRAARAASHARRLQ
;
A
#
# COMPACT_ATOMS: atom_id res chain seq x y z
N MET A 1 14.94 33.45 -82.35
CA MET A 1 16.09 34.36 -82.59
C MET A 1 17.15 34.00 -81.59
N SER A 2 18.09 33.32 -82.02
CA SER A 2 19.48 33.65 -82.48
C SER A 2 20.47 33.64 -81.30
N LYS A 3 21.27 32.61 -81.30
CA LYS A 3 22.77 32.57 -81.39
C LYS A 3 23.49 33.08 -80.10
N LYS A 4 24.57 32.50 -79.59
CA LYS A 4 25.75 31.86 -80.26
C LYS A 4 26.57 31.08 -79.20
N THR A 5 27.09 29.99 -79.65
CA THR A 5 28.19 29.18 -79.18
C THR A 5 29.49 29.98 -79.12
N VAL A 6 30.37 29.71 -78.14
CA VAL A 6 31.85 29.75 -78.30
C VAL A 6 32.47 28.65 -77.44
N LEU A 7 33.28 27.87 -78.17
CA LEU A 7 34.18 26.80 -77.73
C LEU A 7 35.55 27.41 -77.37
N ALA A 8 36.18 26.94 -76.29
CA ALA A 8 37.62 27.05 -76.15
C ALA A 8 38.18 25.83 -75.38
N LEU A 9 39.11 25.18 -76.05
CA LEU A 9 39.97 24.09 -75.65
C LEU A 9 41.03 24.55 -74.62
N GLY A 10 41.47 23.63 -73.77
CA GLY A 10 42.85 23.66 -73.39
C GLY A 10 43.23 23.11 -72.03
N LEU A 11 43.96 22.05 -72.10
CA LEU A 11 45.04 21.48 -71.29
C LEU A 11 44.70 20.65 -70.03
N ALA A 12 45.09 19.38 -70.14
CA ALA A 12 45.26 18.41 -69.10
C ALA A 12 46.44 18.73 -68.17
N MET A 13 46.25 18.58 -66.88
CA MET A 13 47.32 18.30 -65.92
C MET A 13 46.94 17.15 -65.07
N GLN A 14 47.74 16.11 -65.07
CA GLN A 14 47.66 14.94 -64.18
C GLN A 14 48.03 15.37 -62.77
N GLY A 15 47.10 15.17 -61.83
CA GLY A 15 47.35 15.29 -60.41
C GLY A 15 47.05 13.97 -59.69
N LEU A 16 48.08 13.41 -59.07
CA LEU A 16 48.04 12.17 -58.30
C LEU A 16 46.86 12.21 -57.24
N CYS A 17 45.97 11.24 -57.31
CA CYS A 17 45.04 10.93 -56.24
C CYS A 17 45.78 10.19 -55.15
N LEU A 18 46.01 10.85 -53.99
CA LEU A 18 46.28 10.20 -52.74
C LEU A 18 44.92 9.74 -52.15
N ALA A 19 44.70 8.44 -52.15
CA ALA A 19 43.57 7.84 -51.51
C ALA A 19 43.74 7.99 -49.98
N GLY A 20 42.99 8.92 -49.34
CA GLY A 20 42.83 9.03 -47.96
C GLY A 20 41.99 7.83 -47.47
N ILE A 21 42.59 6.95 -46.70
CA ILE A 21 41.88 5.89 -45.98
C ILE A 21 41.08 6.60 -44.89
N ALA A 22 39.76 6.70 -45.05
CA ALA A 22 38.84 7.08 -43.97
C ALA A 22 38.85 5.95 -42.93
N GLN A 23 39.50 6.18 -41.79
CA GLN A 23 39.31 5.34 -40.62
C GLN A 23 37.86 5.44 -40.20
N ALA A 24 37.11 4.35 -40.29
CA ALA A 24 35.79 4.22 -39.67
C ALA A 24 36.00 4.34 -38.17
N GLU A 25 35.46 5.40 -37.59
CA GLU A 25 35.37 5.59 -36.15
C GLU A 25 34.56 4.43 -35.58
N ALA A 26 35.14 3.66 -34.65
CA ALA A 26 34.44 2.60 -33.96
C ALA A 26 33.20 3.19 -33.22
N PRO A 27 32.02 2.52 -33.25
CA PRO A 27 30.86 3.02 -32.57
C PRO A 27 31.20 3.15 -31.09
N GLN A 28 31.07 4.35 -30.54
CA GLN A 28 31.15 4.59 -29.09
C GLN A 28 30.09 3.73 -28.40
N PRO A 29 30.43 3.07 -27.29
CA PRO A 29 29.41 2.36 -26.53
C PRO A 29 28.33 3.36 -26.10
N SER A 30 27.11 3.12 -26.55
CA SER A 30 25.91 3.84 -26.10
C SER A 30 25.98 3.94 -24.59
N GLN A 31 26.08 5.15 -24.04
CA GLN A 31 25.85 5.35 -22.62
C GLN A 31 24.43 4.88 -22.34
N ALA A 32 24.32 3.76 -21.62
CA ALA A 32 23.03 3.30 -21.13
C ALA A 32 22.40 4.46 -20.36
N ALA A 33 21.18 4.83 -20.72
CA ALA A 33 20.42 5.81 -19.98
C ALA A 33 20.48 5.43 -18.49
N PRO A 34 20.68 6.38 -17.56
CA PRO A 34 20.71 6.07 -16.15
C PRO A 34 19.47 5.27 -15.80
N ALA A 35 19.66 4.10 -15.20
CA ALA A 35 18.55 3.25 -14.78
C ALA A 35 17.62 4.11 -13.94
N GLN A 36 16.37 4.27 -14.36
CA GLN A 36 15.35 4.95 -13.56
C GLN A 36 15.24 4.17 -12.25
N THR A 37 15.67 4.75 -11.15
CA THR A 37 15.58 4.16 -9.82
C THR A 37 14.51 4.90 -9.04
N SER A 38 13.60 4.17 -8.45
CA SER A 38 12.66 4.71 -7.48
C SER A 38 13.03 4.19 -6.08
N VAL A 39 12.62 4.91 -5.04
CA VAL A 39 12.88 4.50 -3.65
C VAL A 39 12.27 3.13 -3.35
N LEU A 40 11.08 2.85 -3.86
CA LEU A 40 10.40 1.57 -3.68
C LEU A 40 10.76 0.55 -4.77
N GLY A 41 11.05 1.00 -5.98
CA GLY A 41 11.36 0.16 -7.16
C GLY A 41 12.83 -0.22 -7.26
N SER A 42 13.44 -0.69 -6.18
CA SER A 42 14.81 -1.19 -6.20
C SER A 42 14.96 -2.43 -7.10
N PRO A 43 16.16 -2.78 -7.57
CA PRO A 43 16.38 -4.01 -8.33
C PRO A 43 15.91 -5.26 -7.58
N SER A 44 16.05 -5.32 -6.26
CA SER A 44 15.55 -6.41 -5.41
C SER A 44 14.02 -6.46 -5.39
N GLN A 45 13.35 -5.31 -5.30
CA GLN A 45 11.88 -5.22 -5.39
C GLN A 45 11.37 -5.72 -6.75
N ILE A 46 11.99 -5.31 -7.84
CA ILE A 46 11.61 -5.75 -9.18
C ILE A 46 11.82 -7.27 -9.36
N ALA A 47 12.92 -7.81 -8.84
CA ALA A 47 13.16 -9.26 -8.85
C ALA A 47 12.11 -10.01 -8.00
N PHE A 48 11.79 -9.48 -6.82
CA PHE A 48 10.74 -9.99 -5.94
C PHE A 48 9.39 -10.04 -6.65
N GLU A 49 8.92 -8.96 -7.26
CA GLU A 49 7.65 -8.92 -7.98
C GLU A 49 7.59 -9.90 -9.16
N LYS A 50 8.68 -10.00 -9.93
CA LYS A 50 8.78 -11.00 -10.99
C LYS A 50 8.64 -12.42 -10.46
N GLN A 51 9.19 -12.72 -9.29
CA GLN A 51 9.03 -14.03 -8.67
C GLN A 51 7.60 -14.23 -8.15
N VAL A 52 7.00 -13.23 -7.52
CA VAL A 52 5.58 -13.26 -7.12
C VAL A 52 4.68 -13.61 -8.30
N LEU A 53 4.88 -12.96 -9.46
CA LEU A 53 4.12 -13.24 -10.68
C LEU A 53 4.26 -14.70 -11.14
N ARG A 54 5.49 -15.25 -11.16
CA ARG A 54 5.69 -16.66 -11.51
C ARG A 54 5.01 -17.61 -10.52
N VAL A 55 5.06 -17.27 -9.23
CA VAL A 55 4.44 -18.08 -8.16
C VAL A 55 2.93 -18.11 -8.28
N ILE A 56 2.28 -16.97 -8.47
CA ILE A 56 0.80 -16.92 -8.58
C ILE A 56 0.25 -17.64 -9.81
N GLU A 57 1.02 -17.74 -10.89
CA GLU A 57 0.62 -18.43 -12.11
C GLU A 57 0.72 -19.96 -12.01
N THR A 58 1.35 -20.48 -10.95
CA THR A 58 1.49 -21.94 -10.79
C THR A 58 0.14 -22.63 -10.57
N PRO A 59 -0.03 -23.89 -11.06
CA PRO A 59 -1.29 -24.63 -10.90
C PRO A 59 -1.73 -24.77 -9.44
N VAL A 60 -0.78 -24.91 -8.49
CA VAL A 60 -1.11 -25.05 -7.07
C VAL A 60 -1.70 -23.76 -6.50
N MET A 61 -1.16 -22.61 -6.87
CA MET A 61 -1.70 -21.31 -6.44
C MET A 61 -3.04 -21.03 -7.08
N GLN A 62 -3.19 -21.29 -8.38
CA GLN A 62 -4.47 -21.10 -9.07
C GLN A 62 -5.57 -22.00 -8.49
N ALA A 63 -5.25 -23.26 -8.15
CA ALA A 63 -6.20 -24.15 -7.49
C ALA A 63 -6.62 -23.61 -6.11
N GLU A 64 -5.69 -23.05 -5.33
CA GLU A 64 -6.00 -22.49 -4.02
C GLU A 64 -6.81 -21.18 -4.13
N ILE A 65 -6.51 -20.31 -5.09
CA ILE A 65 -7.34 -19.13 -5.39
C ILE A 65 -8.78 -19.53 -5.75
N GLN A 66 -8.99 -20.62 -6.51
CA GLN A 66 -10.34 -21.11 -6.79
C GLN A 66 -11.05 -21.61 -5.52
N ARG A 67 -10.31 -22.25 -4.57
CA ARG A 67 -10.91 -22.62 -3.27
C ARG A 67 -11.33 -21.39 -2.46
N VAL A 68 -10.52 -20.34 -2.47
CA VAL A 68 -10.89 -19.08 -1.81
C VAL A 68 -12.13 -18.45 -2.44
N LYS A 69 -12.24 -18.46 -3.78
CA LYS A 69 -13.47 -18.00 -4.47
C LYS A 69 -14.70 -18.80 -4.02
N ALA A 70 -14.57 -20.11 -3.90
CA ALA A 70 -15.65 -20.97 -3.42
C ALA A 70 -15.97 -20.70 -1.93
N LEU A 71 -14.95 -20.50 -1.09
CA LEU A 71 -15.11 -20.14 0.32
C LEU A 71 -15.90 -18.84 0.46
N TYR A 72 -15.53 -17.79 -0.27
CA TYR A 72 -16.23 -16.51 -0.23
C TYR A 72 -17.66 -16.61 -0.80
N ALA A 73 -17.86 -17.38 -1.85
CA ALA A 73 -19.20 -17.59 -2.40
C ALA A 73 -20.16 -18.31 -1.44
N ALA A 74 -19.63 -19.15 -0.55
CA ALA A 74 -20.41 -19.86 0.46
C ALA A 74 -20.72 -19.05 1.72
N ASP A 75 -20.04 -17.90 1.90
CA ASP A 75 -20.26 -17.00 3.04
C ASP A 75 -21.55 -16.17 2.83
N PRO A 76 -22.26 -15.75 3.90
CA PRO A 76 -23.41 -14.85 3.79
C PRO A 76 -23.13 -13.58 2.98
N GLN A 77 -21.93 -13.01 3.06
CA GLN A 77 -21.54 -11.85 2.26
C GLN A 77 -21.48 -12.17 0.76
N GLY A 78 -21.18 -13.41 0.37
CA GLY A 78 -21.18 -13.88 -1.01
C GLY A 78 -22.56 -13.88 -1.68
N ALA A 79 -23.63 -13.85 -0.89
CA ALA A 79 -24.99 -13.70 -1.38
C ALA A 79 -25.39 -12.24 -1.65
N THR A 80 -24.66 -11.26 -1.07
CA THR A 80 -24.93 -9.83 -1.28
C THR A 80 -24.48 -9.39 -2.68
N PRO A 81 -25.11 -8.36 -3.28
CA PRO A 81 -24.67 -7.84 -4.60
C PRO A 81 -23.20 -7.43 -4.61
N ALA A 82 -22.75 -6.65 -3.61
CA ALA A 82 -21.37 -6.19 -3.49
C ALA A 82 -20.39 -7.35 -3.27
N GLY A 83 -20.72 -8.28 -2.36
CA GLY A 83 -19.88 -9.45 -2.09
C GLY A 83 -19.72 -10.32 -3.32
N LYS A 84 -20.80 -10.68 -3.99
CA LYS A 84 -20.78 -11.49 -5.22
C LYS A 84 -19.95 -10.84 -6.33
N ALA A 85 -20.10 -9.55 -6.53
CA ALA A 85 -19.38 -8.80 -7.57
C ALA A 85 -17.86 -8.74 -7.32
N THR A 86 -17.40 -8.80 -6.06
CA THR A 86 -16.00 -8.59 -5.67
C THR A 86 -15.24 -9.87 -5.32
N ILE A 87 -15.88 -11.06 -5.28
CA ILE A 87 -15.24 -12.34 -4.93
C ILE A 87 -13.96 -12.58 -5.74
N LYS A 88 -14.02 -12.43 -7.08
CA LYS A 88 -12.87 -12.69 -7.94
C LYS A 88 -11.68 -11.82 -7.54
N ARG A 89 -11.90 -10.49 -7.47
CA ARG A 89 -10.86 -9.52 -7.11
C ARG A 89 -10.27 -9.80 -5.74
N ALA A 90 -11.11 -10.05 -4.74
CA ALA A 90 -10.67 -10.29 -3.38
C ALA A 90 -9.85 -11.58 -3.24
N ALA A 91 -10.29 -12.67 -3.84
CA ALA A 91 -9.57 -13.94 -3.81
C ALA A 91 -8.21 -13.87 -4.53
N GLU A 92 -8.15 -13.19 -5.67
CA GLU A 92 -6.90 -12.95 -6.39
C GLU A 92 -5.96 -12.04 -5.60
N SER A 93 -6.47 -10.96 -5.01
CA SER A 93 -5.70 -10.01 -4.20
C SER A 93 -5.03 -10.68 -2.99
N ILE A 94 -5.76 -11.45 -2.19
CA ILE A 94 -5.17 -12.17 -1.05
C ILE A 94 -4.24 -13.31 -1.52
N GLY A 95 -4.47 -13.86 -2.71
CA GLY A 95 -3.56 -14.81 -3.35
C GLY A 95 -2.20 -14.18 -3.65
N VAL A 96 -2.19 -12.95 -4.18
CA VAL A 96 -0.95 -12.19 -4.40
C VAL A 96 -0.24 -11.92 -3.08
N VAL A 97 -0.97 -11.53 -2.03
CA VAL A 97 -0.40 -11.31 -0.68
C VAL A 97 0.27 -12.58 -0.16
N ALA A 98 -0.37 -13.74 -0.29
CA ALA A 98 0.21 -15.03 0.13
C ALA A 98 1.51 -15.35 -0.64
N ALA A 99 1.55 -15.06 -1.94
CA ALA A 99 2.74 -15.20 -2.76
C ALA A 99 3.85 -14.21 -2.33
N GLN A 100 3.49 -12.96 -2.04
CA GLN A 100 4.43 -11.96 -1.52
C GLN A 100 5.07 -12.41 -0.20
N TYR A 101 4.29 -12.93 0.75
CA TYR A 101 4.85 -13.48 1.99
C TYR A 101 5.77 -14.66 1.71
N ALA A 102 5.35 -15.62 0.90
CA ALA A 102 6.15 -16.81 0.61
C ALA A 102 7.48 -16.49 -0.11
N VAL A 103 7.47 -15.55 -1.05
CA VAL A 103 8.70 -15.08 -1.72
C VAL A 103 9.61 -14.35 -0.74
N GLY A 104 9.04 -13.50 0.14
CA GLY A 104 9.77 -12.72 1.13
C GLY A 104 10.31 -13.52 2.33
N GLU A 105 10.01 -14.83 2.46
CA GLU A 105 10.45 -15.69 3.56
C GLU A 105 11.91 -16.17 3.46
N ASP A 106 12.74 -15.66 2.57
CA ASP A 106 14.16 -15.99 2.53
C ASP A 106 14.95 -15.18 3.56
N THR A 107 14.97 -15.65 4.80
CA THR A 107 15.67 -14.99 5.91
C THR A 107 17.20 -15.02 5.78
N ASP A 108 17.74 -15.85 4.90
CA ASP A 108 19.17 -15.91 4.60
C ASP A 108 19.61 -14.83 3.60
N ARG A 109 18.68 -14.38 2.74
CA ARG A 109 18.85 -13.31 1.75
C ARG A 109 17.70 -12.32 1.89
N PRO A 110 17.69 -11.58 3.02
CA PRO A 110 16.57 -10.74 3.39
C PRO A 110 16.35 -9.59 2.40
N GLY A 111 15.11 -9.15 2.29
CA GLY A 111 14.74 -7.93 1.58
C GLY A 111 13.63 -7.20 2.32
N VAL A 112 13.61 -5.88 2.20
CA VAL A 112 12.49 -5.05 2.68
C VAL A 112 11.59 -4.76 1.48
N PHE A 113 10.52 -5.55 1.33
CA PHE A 113 9.69 -5.52 0.13
C PHE A 113 8.41 -4.73 0.35
N TRP A 114 8.08 -3.86 -0.62
CA TRP A 114 6.78 -3.20 -0.69
C TRP A 114 5.70 -4.22 -1.07
N VAL A 115 4.70 -4.32 -0.23
CA VAL A 115 3.59 -5.28 -0.31
C VAL A 115 2.27 -4.57 0.01
N VAL A 116 1.16 -5.25 -0.21
CA VAL A 116 -0.17 -4.70 0.11
C VAL A 116 -0.38 -3.36 -0.59
N ASN A 117 -0.39 -3.39 -1.92
CA ASN A 117 -0.38 -2.21 -2.78
C ASN A 117 -1.45 -2.25 -3.87
N ALA A 118 -1.77 -1.06 -4.40
CA ALA A 118 -2.59 -0.93 -5.59
C ALA A 118 -1.89 -1.55 -6.81
N PRO A 119 -2.63 -1.92 -7.87
CA PRO A 119 -2.02 -2.31 -9.13
C PRO A 119 -1.08 -1.20 -9.63
N HIS A 120 0.06 -1.58 -10.18
CA HIS A 120 1.00 -0.61 -10.72
C HIS A 120 1.90 -1.20 -11.81
N ASP A 121 2.40 -0.29 -12.65
CA ASP A 121 3.32 -0.60 -13.73
C ASP A 121 4.63 0.15 -13.52
N TRP A 122 5.75 -0.56 -13.49
CA TRP A 122 7.07 0.04 -13.43
C TRP A 122 8.16 -0.92 -13.92
N PHE A 123 9.19 -0.38 -14.49
CA PHE A 123 10.39 -1.12 -14.92
C PHE A 123 10.10 -2.41 -15.71
N GLY A 124 9.00 -2.41 -16.49
CA GLY A 124 8.58 -3.56 -17.30
C GLY A 124 7.88 -4.68 -16.51
N VAL A 125 7.43 -4.41 -15.30
CA VAL A 125 6.62 -5.31 -14.47
C VAL A 125 5.22 -4.71 -14.32
N HIS A 126 4.19 -5.52 -14.56
CA HIS A 126 2.80 -5.23 -14.19
C HIS A 126 2.47 -5.98 -12.91
N SER A 127 2.44 -5.27 -11.79
CA SER A 127 2.08 -5.84 -10.48
C SER A 127 0.58 -5.75 -10.26
N PRO A 128 -0.11 -6.88 -10.05
CA PRO A 128 -1.52 -6.87 -9.71
C PRO A 128 -1.74 -6.35 -8.28
N ARG A 129 -2.98 -5.99 -7.98
CA ARG A 129 -3.38 -5.62 -6.61
C ARG A 129 -2.99 -6.70 -5.61
N SER A 130 -2.44 -6.26 -4.49
CA SER A 130 -2.28 -7.06 -3.28
C SER A 130 -2.88 -6.32 -2.10
N GLY A 131 -4.02 -6.77 -1.57
CA GLY A 131 -4.73 -6.13 -0.46
C GLY A 131 -5.50 -7.16 0.35
N TYR A 132 -5.62 -6.91 1.64
CA TYR A 132 -6.37 -7.73 2.58
C TYR A 132 -6.47 -7.01 3.94
N GLY A 133 -7.35 -7.47 4.83
CA GLY A 133 -7.34 -7.06 6.23
C GLY A 133 -7.61 -5.57 6.47
N ILE A 134 -8.34 -4.92 5.56
CA ILE A 134 -8.67 -3.48 5.60
C ILE A 134 -7.37 -2.64 5.56
N GLU A 135 -6.54 -2.87 4.56
CA GLU A 135 -5.31 -2.09 4.35
C GLU A 135 -5.58 -0.59 4.26
N ASN A 136 -4.65 0.22 4.79
CA ASN A 136 -4.77 1.68 4.77
C ASN A 136 -4.08 2.26 3.53
N PRO A 137 -4.80 2.92 2.59
CA PRO A 137 -4.21 3.56 1.42
C PRO A 137 -3.18 4.67 1.73
N ASP A 138 -3.24 5.26 2.92
CA ASP A 138 -2.26 6.25 3.35
C ASP A 138 -0.89 5.65 3.71
N ASN A 139 -0.78 4.32 3.84
CA ASN A 139 0.49 3.67 4.15
C ASN A 139 1.18 3.10 2.91
N VAL A 140 2.50 3.19 2.91
CA VAL A 140 3.37 2.27 2.19
C VAL A 140 3.75 1.16 3.17
N TYR A 141 3.29 -0.06 2.89
CA TYR A 141 3.60 -1.24 3.70
C TYR A 141 4.81 -1.95 3.16
N ARG A 142 5.81 -2.20 3.99
CA ARG A 142 6.95 -3.03 3.64
C ARG A 142 7.13 -4.12 4.68
N ASN A 143 7.45 -5.30 4.20
CA ASN A 143 7.64 -6.47 5.05
C ASN A 143 9.07 -6.99 4.94
N LEU A 144 9.58 -7.48 6.06
CA LEU A 144 10.83 -8.21 6.19
C LEU A 144 10.59 -9.39 7.11
N ILE A 145 10.93 -10.61 6.69
CA ILE A 145 10.91 -11.79 7.53
C ILE A 145 12.34 -12.09 7.99
N VAL A 146 12.50 -12.33 9.29
CA VAL A 146 13.78 -12.51 9.95
C VAL A 146 13.81 -13.80 10.78
N ASP A 147 14.97 -14.41 10.92
CA ASP A 147 15.23 -15.59 11.74
C ASP A 147 15.86 -15.16 13.07
N GLY A 148 15.27 -15.59 14.19
CA GLY A 148 15.73 -15.25 15.53
C GLY A 148 17.17 -15.69 15.85
N ALA A 149 17.67 -16.73 15.18
CA ALA A 149 19.05 -17.19 15.32
C ALA A 149 20.06 -16.35 14.51
N ALA A 150 19.59 -15.44 13.67
CA ALA A 150 20.43 -14.58 12.84
C ALA A 150 20.47 -13.13 13.36
N ARG A 151 21.32 -12.31 12.76
CA ARG A 151 21.46 -10.88 13.06
C ARG A 151 21.33 -10.08 11.78
N TYR A 152 20.60 -8.98 11.87
CA TYR A 152 20.31 -8.12 10.73
C TYR A 152 20.57 -6.66 11.05
N GLU A 153 20.96 -5.92 10.03
CA GLU A 153 21.02 -4.46 10.04
C GLU A 153 20.12 -3.92 8.94
N ILE A 154 19.21 -3.01 9.31
CA ILE A 154 18.40 -2.26 8.37
C ILE A 154 19.01 -0.88 8.26
N HIS A 155 19.47 -0.52 7.08
CA HIS A 155 20.00 0.79 6.75
C HIS A 155 18.89 1.63 6.13
N GLY A 156 18.62 2.80 6.69
CA GLY A 156 17.59 3.69 6.22
C GLY A 156 18.11 5.09 5.89
N ARG A 157 17.38 5.77 5.00
CA ARG A 157 17.59 7.18 4.71
C ARG A 157 16.27 7.90 4.55
N ILE A 158 16.06 8.93 5.35
CA ILE A 158 14.89 9.80 5.31
C ILE A 158 15.17 10.96 4.36
N LYS A 159 14.28 11.15 3.39
CA LYS A 159 14.26 12.34 2.52
C LYS A 159 13.09 13.23 2.94
N GLN A 160 13.37 14.51 3.11
CA GLN A 160 12.33 15.49 3.44
C GLN A 160 11.50 15.89 2.20
N PRO A 161 10.20 16.17 2.34
CA PRO A 161 9.37 15.93 3.52
C PRO A 161 9.22 14.44 3.82
N ALA A 162 9.44 14.08 5.08
CA ALA A 162 9.32 12.71 5.57
C ALA A 162 7.85 12.25 5.64
N PRO A 163 7.56 10.94 5.76
CA PRO A 163 6.25 10.46 6.13
C PRO A 163 5.76 11.12 7.43
N ALA A 164 4.45 11.29 7.58
CA ALA A 164 3.86 11.82 8.82
C ALA A 164 4.19 10.94 10.04
N GLU A 165 4.26 9.63 9.81
CA GLU A 165 4.69 8.65 10.80
C GLU A 165 5.45 7.53 10.09
N GLN A 166 6.54 7.07 10.68
CA GLN A 166 7.23 5.84 10.31
C GLN A 166 7.18 4.88 11.50
N HIS A 167 6.80 3.65 11.25
CA HIS A 167 6.61 2.67 12.30
C HIS A 167 7.15 1.29 11.90
N PHE A 168 8.04 0.76 12.73
CA PHE A 168 8.58 -0.60 12.66
C PHE A 168 7.91 -1.45 13.72
N GLU A 169 7.30 -2.56 13.34
CA GLU A 169 6.57 -3.46 14.22
C GLU A 169 7.02 -4.89 14.01
N LEU A 170 7.71 -5.46 15.01
CA LEU A 170 8.10 -6.87 15.02
C LEU A 170 6.96 -7.70 15.60
N ARG A 171 6.58 -8.76 14.90
CA ARG A 171 5.50 -9.67 15.25
C ARG A 171 5.95 -11.11 15.28
N ASP A 172 5.28 -11.91 16.11
CA ASP A 172 5.51 -13.36 16.23
C ASP A 172 5.00 -14.17 15.04
N SER A 173 4.19 -13.57 14.17
CA SER A 173 3.52 -14.27 13.08
C SER A 173 3.07 -13.33 11.97
N ILE A 174 2.86 -13.87 10.78
CA ILE A 174 2.14 -13.20 9.70
C ILE A 174 0.69 -13.03 10.13
N PRO A 175 0.10 -11.81 10.06
CA PRO A 175 -1.31 -11.60 10.40
C PRO A 175 -2.25 -12.49 9.55
N GLY A 176 -2.95 -13.39 10.23
CA GLY A 176 -3.79 -14.42 9.58
C GLY A 176 -3.24 -15.84 9.66
N THR A 177 -2.07 -16.05 10.27
CA THR A 177 -1.52 -17.41 10.50
C THR A 177 -1.50 -17.81 11.99
N ALA A 178 -1.74 -16.84 12.89
CA ALA A 178 -1.93 -17.11 14.31
C ALA A 178 -3.39 -17.50 14.64
N ALA A 179 -3.66 -17.81 15.90
CA ALA A 179 -5.04 -17.98 16.38
C ALA A 179 -5.85 -16.70 16.18
N LEU A 180 -7.14 -16.84 15.88
CA LEU A 180 -8.04 -15.73 15.63
C LEU A 180 -8.15 -14.85 16.89
N SER A 181 -7.78 -13.59 16.76
CA SER A 181 -7.88 -12.59 17.83
C SER A 181 -8.05 -11.18 17.23
N PRO A 182 -8.57 -10.21 18.01
CA PRO A 182 -8.66 -8.82 17.55
C PRO A 182 -7.32 -8.21 17.15
N GLU A 183 -6.22 -8.66 17.72
CA GLU A 183 -4.86 -8.17 17.49
C GLU A 183 -4.14 -8.87 16.33
N GLY A 184 -4.61 -10.03 15.92
CA GLY A 184 -4.05 -10.78 14.79
C GLY A 184 -2.63 -11.30 15.01
N GLY A 185 -2.31 -11.79 16.22
CA GLY A 185 -0.98 -12.22 16.67
C GLY A 185 -0.34 -11.24 17.66
N LYS A 186 0.84 -11.57 18.18
CA LYS A 186 1.50 -10.82 19.24
C LYS A 186 2.52 -9.83 18.65
N GLN A 187 2.44 -8.58 19.08
CA GLN A 187 3.47 -7.58 18.87
C GLN A 187 4.62 -7.81 19.86
N LEU A 188 5.84 -8.00 19.38
CA LEU A 188 7.03 -8.29 20.18
C LEU A 188 7.81 -7.02 20.52
N ALA A 189 8.02 -6.16 19.51
CA ALA A 189 8.74 -4.90 19.66
C ALA A 189 8.19 -3.87 18.67
N THR A 190 8.38 -2.59 18.99
CA THR A 190 8.07 -1.47 18.12
C THR A 190 9.15 -0.41 18.18
N LEU A 191 9.33 0.30 17.07
CA LEU A 191 10.16 1.48 16.98
C LEU A 191 9.46 2.49 16.07
N SER A 192 9.15 3.67 16.59
CA SER A 192 8.53 4.76 15.82
C SER A 192 9.57 5.82 15.47
N ASN A 193 9.23 6.72 14.53
CA ASN A 193 10.09 7.86 14.20
C ASN A 193 10.38 8.79 15.39
N GLU A 194 9.56 8.79 16.44
CA GLU A 194 9.82 9.55 17.66
C GLU A 194 10.93 8.92 18.53
N GLN A 195 11.16 7.61 18.37
CA GLN A 195 12.17 6.84 19.09
C GLN A 195 13.44 6.64 18.26
N LEU A 196 13.33 6.75 16.94
CA LEU A 196 14.40 6.49 15.99
C LEU A 196 15.46 7.60 16.08
N GLN A 197 16.70 7.23 16.36
CA GLN A 197 17.84 8.12 16.27
C GLN A 197 18.35 8.17 14.84
N VAL A 198 18.30 9.35 14.25
CA VAL A 198 18.65 9.63 12.86
C VAL A 198 19.83 10.59 12.84
N ALA A 199 20.82 10.33 12.00
CA ALA A 199 21.96 11.22 11.80
C ALA A 199 21.54 12.50 11.02
N ASP A 200 22.39 13.53 11.08
CA ASP A 200 22.11 14.83 10.46
C ASP A 200 21.89 14.75 8.93
N ASP A 201 22.48 13.74 8.27
CA ASP A 201 22.31 13.49 6.83
C ASP A 201 21.05 12.67 6.48
N GLY A 202 20.21 12.39 7.49
CA GLY A 202 18.98 11.61 7.35
C GLY A 202 19.17 10.10 7.39
N THR A 203 20.39 9.59 7.60
CA THR A 203 20.65 8.15 7.66
C THR A 203 20.42 7.59 9.07
N PHE A 204 20.08 6.30 9.12
CA PHE A 204 19.97 5.55 10.37
C PHE A 204 20.23 4.07 10.14
N THR A 205 20.59 3.35 11.21
CA THR A 205 20.67 1.89 11.21
C THR A 205 19.83 1.32 12.34
N ILE A 206 19.03 0.31 12.04
CA ILE A 206 18.31 -0.48 13.05
C ILE A 206 18.95 -1.86 13.11
N THR A 207 19.32 -2.30 14.32
CA THR A 207 19.83 -3.64 14.55
C THR A 207 18.71 -4.56 15.05
N LEU A 208 18.64 -5.78 14.51
CA LEU A 208 17.72 -6.85 14.96
C LEU A 208 18.55 -8.08 15.31
N ASP A 209 18.50 -8.49 16.56
CA ASP A 209 19.08 -9.73 17.05
C ASP A 209 18.43 -10.16 18.37
N SER A 210 18.82 -11.32 18.92
CA SER A 210 18.25 -11.84 20.17
C SER A 210 18.88 -11.24 21.42
N SER A 211 19.96 -10.45 21.31
CA SER A 211 20.61 -9.86 22.47
C SER A 211 19.85 -8.64 23.00
N PRO A 212 19.89 -8.37 24.31
CA PRO A 212 19.27 -7.19 24.90
C PRO A 212 19.84 -5.88 24.31
N ALA A 213 19.04 -4.86 24.28
CA ALA A 213 19.47 -3.56 23.76
C ALA A 213 20.68 -2.98 24.53
N ASN A 214 20.74 -3.10 25.85
CA ASN A 214 21.84 -2.62 26.70
C ASN A 214 22.28 -1.18 26.37
N GLY A 215 21.30 -0.29 26.10
CA GLY A 215 21.55 1.09 25.73
C GLY A 215 21.88 1.33 24.25
N ARG A 216 21.89 0.31 23.39
CA ARG A 216 22.02 0.49 21.94
C ARG A 216 20.83 1.28 21.40
N ALA A 217 21.09 2.31 20.65
CA ALA A 217 20.06 3.03 19.90
C ALA A 217 19.53 2.15 18.77
N ASN A 218 18.29 2.41 18.36
CA ASN A 218 17.66 1.78 17.19
C ASN A 218 17.80 0.23 17.20
N HIS A 219 17.65 -0.39 18.37
CA HIS A 219 17.73 -1.85 18.49
C HIS A 219 16.35 -2.44 18.75
N MET A 220 16.02 -3.49 17.99
CA MET A 220 14.82 -4.29 18.19
C MET A 220 15.23 -5.72 18.56
N GLN A 221 14.99 -6.08 19.83
CA GLN A 221 15.26 -7.43 20.31
C GLN A 221 14.20 -8.41 19.80
N MET A 222 14.61 -9.57 19.28
CA MET A 222 13.75 -10.66 18.89
C MET A 222 14.06 -11.94 19.69
N PRO A 223 13.11 -12.88 19.80
CA PRO A 223 13.39 -14.18 20.40
C PRO A 223 14.53 -14.89 19.64
N PRO A 224 15.34 -15.76 20.32
CA PRO A 224 16.52 -16.39 19.70
C PRO A 224 16.20 -17.48 18.68
N GLU A 225 14.95 -17.92 18.60
CA GLU A 225 14.49 -19.01 17.72
C GLU A 225 13.17 -18.65 17.08
N GLY A 226 12.95 -19.12 15.86
CA GLY A 226 11.72 -18.89 15.08
C GLY A 226 11.88 -17.83 14.02
N GLU A 227 10.86 -17.72 13.18
CA GLU A 227 10.78 -16.69 12.15
C GLU A 227 9.77 -15.61 12.57
N PHE A 228 10.12 -14.35 12.36
CA PHE A 228 9.36 -13.18 12.78
C PHE A 228 9.13 -12.26 11.60
N LEU A 229 8.00 -11.57 11.63
CA LEU A 229 7.65 -10.56 10.64
C LEU A 229 7.93 -9.16 11.20
N LEU A 230 8.78 -8.39 10.52
CA LEU A 230 8.87 -6.95 10.70
C LEU A 230 8.00 -6.27 9.65
N ILE A 231 6.99 -5.55 10.12
CA ILE A 231 6.15 -4.68 9.29
C ILE A 231 6.68 -3.25 9.42
N VAL A 232 7.00 -2.64 8.30
CA VAL A 232 7.34 -1.21 8.22
C VAL A 232 6.19 -0.48 7.56
N ARG A 233 5.79 0.64 8.16
CA ARG A 233 4.75 1.53 7.63
C ARG A 233 5.31 2.93 7.50
N ASP A 234 5.27 3.48 6.30
CA ASP A 234 5.37 4.91 6.09
C ASP A 234 3.95 5.45 5.89
N LEU A 235 3.49 6.27 6.82
CA LEU A 235 2.19 6.91 6.75
C LEU A 235 2.31 8.24 6.03
N PHE A 236 1.58 8.43 4.96
CA PHE A 236 1.47 9.68 4.24
C PHE A 236 0.14 10.38 4.54
N THR A 237 0.21 11.56 5.14
CA THR A 237 -0.93 12.47 5.23
C THR A 237 -0.99 13.32 3.97
N ASP A 238 0.15 13.88 3.57
CA ASP A 238 0.30 14.61 2.31
C ASP A 238 0.94 13.72 1.23
N TRP A 239 0.09 13.20 0.32
CA TRP A 239 0.55 12.35 -0.77
C TRP A 239 1.30 13.12 -1.87
N GLU A 240 1.15 14.46 -1.91
CA GLU A 240 1.76 15.31 -2.93
C GLU A 240 3.23 15.61 -2.65
N THR A 241 3.63 15.65 -1.38
CA THR A 241 4.96 16.12 -1.01
C THR A 241 5.81 15.09 -0.27
N GLN A 242 5.21 14.24 0.58
CA GLN A 242 5.94 13.30 1.43
C GLN A 242 6.60 12.18 0.62
N ASN A 243 7.78 11.78 1.05
CA ASN A 243 8.60 10.77 0.38
C ASN A 243 8.66 9.48 1.20
N PRO A 244 8.67 8.29 0.56
CA PRO A 244 8.94 7.04 1.26
C PRO A 244 10.39 7.02 1.76
N VAL A 245 10.62 6.36 2.90
CA VAL A 245 11.96 6.20 3.45
C VAL A 245 12.70 5.12 2.64
N ALA A 246 13.91 5.41 2.19
CA ALA A 246 14.75 4.38 1.56
C ALA A 246 15.20 3.39 2.64
N LEU A 247 15.05 2.09 2.38
CA LEU A 247 15.45 1.01 3.28
C LEU A 247 16.19 -0.08 2.49
N ASP A 248 17.25 -0.56 3.10
CA ASP A 248 17.96 -1.77 2.70
C ASP A 248 18.22 -2.64 3.95
N VAL A 249 18.42 -3.95 3.75
CA VAL A 249 18.66 -4.87 4.86
C VAL A 249 19.82 -5.81 4.53
N GLN A 250 20.66 -6.05 5.53
CA GLN A 250 21.76 -6.99 5.46
C GLN A 250 21.67 -8.00 6.61
N ARG A 251 21.90 -9.28 6.30
CA ARG A 251 22.15 -10.30 7.29
C ARG A 251 23.63 -10.27 7.66
N VAL A 252 23.92 -9.85 8.88
CA VAL A 252 25.30 -9.63 9.34
C VAL A 252 25.86 -10.78 10.19
N GLY A 253 25.06 -11.82 10.44
CA GLY A 253 25.50 -13.03 11.17
C GLY A 253 24.38 -14.01 11.41
N GLY A 254 24.74 -15.20 11.89
CA GLY A 254 23.79 -16.29 12.18
C GLY A 254 24.23 -17.62 11.60
N PRO A 255 23.33 -18.63 11.54
CA PRO A 255 23.60 -19.97 11.00
C PRO A 255 24.08 -19.97 9.55
N ALA A 256 24.55 -21.12 9.05
CA ALA A 256 24.94 -21.28 7.66
C ALA A 256 23.77 -20.98 6.71
N ILE A 257 24.08 -20.31 5.58
CA ILE A 257 23.10 -19.94 4.57
C ILE A 257 22.54 -21.20 3.90
N ARG A 258 21.22 -21.33 3.90
CA ARG A 258 20.50 -22.44 3.28
C ARG A 258 20.47 -22.30 1.74
N PRO A 259 20.31 -23.41 0.99
CA PRO A 259 20.08 -23.36 -0.45
C PRO A 259 18.84 -22.53 -0.80
N LEU A 260 18.85 -21.88 -1.97
CA LEU A 260 17.68 -21.18 -2.49
C LEU A 260 16.51 -22.15 -2.70
N ARG A 261 15.32 -21.72 -2.30
CA ARG A 261 14.08 -22.45 -2.61
C ARG A 261 13.75 -22.31 -4.10
N THR A 262 13.30 -23.40 -4.72
CA THR A 262 12.76 -23.37 -6.08
C THR A 262 11.41 -22.64 -6.12
N ASP A 263 11.02 -22.11 -7.28
CA ASP A 263 9.69 -21.49 -7.44
C ASP A 263 8.56 -22.47 -7.10
N ALA A 264 8.74 -23.77 -7.34
CA ALA A 264 7.76 -24.80 -6.94
C ALA A 264 7.62 -24.92 -5.41
N GLN A 265 8.73 -24.89 -4.66
CA GLN A 265 8.69 -24.89 -3.19
C GLN A 265 8.06 -23.60 -2.64
N VAL A 266 8.38 -22.47 -3.22
CA VAL A 266 7.77 -21.18 -2.85
C VAL A 266 6.27 -21.19 -3.15
N ALA A 267 5.83 -21.74 -4.30
CA ALA A 267 4.42 -21.84 -4.66
C ALA A 267 3.62 -22.76 -3.70
N GLN A 268 4.20 -23.88 -3.29
CA GLN A 268 3.61 -24.75 -2.26
C GLN A 268 3.43 -24.01 -0.93
N ARG A 269 4.45 -23.24 -0.53
CA ARG A 269 4.38 -22.41 0.68
C ARG A 269 3.32 -21.31 0.55
N ALA A 270 3.26 -20.63 -0.57
CA ALA A 270 2.25 -19.60 -0.85
C ALA A 270 0.83 -20.15 -0.79
N ALA A 271 0.58 -21.32 -1.40
CA ALA A 271 -0.72 -21.99 -1.34
C ALA A 271 -1.10 -22.35 0.11
N LYS A 272 -0.14 -22.84 0.90
CA LYS A 272 -0.35 -23.11 2.33
C LYS A 272 -0.67 -21.82 3.11
N LEU A 273 0.03 -20.72 2.85
CA LEU A 273 -0.30 -19.43 3.47
C LEU A 273 -1.71 -18.97 3.07
N LEU A 274 -2.06 -19.04 1.79
CA LEU A 274 -3.37 -18.64 1.31
C LEU A 274 -4.50 -19.44 1.97
N SER A 275 -4.31 -20.76 2.15
CA SER A 275 -5.27 -21.64 2.85
C SER A 275 -5.47 -21.29 4.34
N GLN A 276 -4.56 -20.49 4.93
CA GLN A 276 -4.66 -19.97 6.29
C GLN A 276 -5.23 -18.55 6.32
N LEU A 277 -4.68 -17.67 5.47
CA LEU A 277 -5.04 -16.24 5.43
C LEU A 277 -6.50 -16.00 5.08
N ALA A 278 -7.01 -16.65 4.04
CA ALA A 278 -8.37 -16.39 3.57
C ALA A 278 -9.45 -16.79 4.58
N PRO A 279 -9.45 -18.00 5.18
CA PRO A 279 -10.39 -18.34 6.23
C PRO A 279 -10.22 -17.49 7.49
N TYR A 280 -8.99 -17.13 7.86
CA TYR A 280 -8.74 -16.28 9.01
C TYR A 280 -9.45 -14.93 8.87
N TRP A 281 -9.20 -14.20 7.76
CA TRP A 281 -9.77 -12.87 7.57
C TRP A 281 -11.27 -12.92 7.37
N LEU A 282 -11.80 -13.94 6.70
CA LEU A 282 -13.24 -14.17 6.61
C LEU A 282 -13.86 -14.32 8.01
N ASN A 283 -13.29 -15.19 8.86
CA ASN A 283 -13.76 -15.39 10.23
C ASN A 283 -13.56 -14.15 11.08
N TYR A 284 -12.48 -13.39 10.87
CA TYR A 284 -12.24 -12.13 11.56
C TYR A 284 -13.37 -11.12 11.29
N PHE A 285 -13.77 -10.94 10.05
CA PHE A 285 -14.87 -10.04 9.72
C PHE A 285 -16.19 -10.55 10.23
N ASN A 286 -16.45 -11.84 10.12
CA ASN A 286 -17.67 -12.46 10.63
C ASN A 286 -17.77 -12.38 12.15
N GLN A 287 -16.65 -12.46 12.86
CA GLN A 287 -16.65 -12.38 14.33
C GLN A 287 -16.57 -10.95 14.88
N TYR A 288 -15.80 -10.07 14.23
CA TYR A 288 -15.49 -8.75 14.81
C TYR A 288 -16.04 -7.57 14.03
N THR A 289 -16.41 -7.72 12.75
CA THR A 289 -16.87 -6.59 11.95
C THR A 289 -18.37 -6.64 11.66
N TYR A 290 -18.87 -7.74 11.14
CA TYR A 290 -20.29 -7.90 10.81
C TYR A 290 -21.27 -8.05 12.01
N PRO A 291 -20.87 -8.55 13.18
CA PRO A 291 -21.78 -8.47 14.34
C PRO A 291 -21.99 -7.01 14.74
N GLY A 292 -23.23 -6.53 14.60
CA GLY A 292 -23.62 -5.17 14.86
C GLY A 292 -24.58 -4.63 13.81
N GLN A 293 -24.85 -3.34 13.87
CA GLN A 293 -25.74 -2.67 12.92
C GLN A 293 -24.95 -2.25 11.67
N PRO A 294 -25.50 -2.43 10.45
CA PRO A 294 -24.95 -1.82 9.26
C PRO A 294 -25.02 -0.29 9.36
N ASN A 295 -24.17 0.38 8.61
CA ASN A 295 -24.16 1.83 8.52
C ASN A 295 -23.93 2.53 9.87
N HIS A 296 -23.18 1.86 10.78
CA HIS A 296 -22.91 2.36 12.12
C HIS A 296 -21.42 2.28 12.46
N ILE A 297 -20.87 3.39 12.99
CA ILE A 297 -19.49 3.43 13.50
C ILE A 297 -19.45 2.73 14.86
N LYS A 298 -18.58 1.75 15.01
CA LYS A 298 -18.34 1.07 16.28
C LYS A 298 -17.59 1.99 17.26
N GLN A 299 -17.55 1.58 18.51
CA GLN A 299 -16.80 2.30 19.55
C GLN A 299 -15.34 2.52 19.13
N VAL A 300 -14.86 3.75 19.28
CA VAL A 300 -13.46 4.11 19.04
C VAL A 300 -12.58 3.41 20.07
N ARG A 301 -11.49 2.81 19.60
CA ARG A 301 -10.54 2.05 20.42
C ARG A 301 -9.15 2.65 20.34
N VAL A 302 -8.44 2.64 21.46
CA VAL A 302 -7.00 2.90 21.49
C VAL A 302 -6.28 1.71 20.89
N ARG A 303 -5.37 1.97 19.96
CA ARG A 303 -4.57 0.92 19.29
C ARG A 303 -3.30 0.63 20.11
N PRO A 304 -2.94 -0.65 20.32
CA PRO A 304 -1.69 -1.01 21.02
C PRO A 304 -0.45 -0.43 20.31
N GLY A 305 0.63 -0.23 21.08
CA GLY A 305 1.93 0.20 20.54
C GLY A 305 1.97 1.64 20.05
N GLY A 306 1.15 2.54 20.63
CA GLY A 306 1.19 3.96 20.29
C GLY A 306 0.60 4.31 18.93
N ARG A 307 -0.10 3.38 18.28
CA ARG A 307 -0.66 3.56 16.91
C ARG A 307 -1.93 4.43 16.85
N GLY A 308 -2.23 5.20 17.91
CA GLY A 308 -3.36 6.13 17.98
C GLY A 308 -4.71 5.44 18.21
N LEU A 309 -5.76 5.97 17.57
CA LEU A 309 -7.13 5.48 17.70
C LEU A 309 -7.60 4.81 16.42
N SER A 310 -8.60 3.94 16.53
CA SER A 310 -9.29 3.37 15.37
C SER A 310 -10.75 3.06 15.67
N SER A 311 -11.55 3.13 14.62
CA SER A 311 -12.91 2.64 14.58
C SER A 311 -13.26 2.18 13.17
N GLY A 312 -14.49 1.75 12.95
CA GLY A 312 -14.99 1.32 11.69
C GLY A 312 -16.31 0.58 11.82
N GLY A 313 -16.73 -0.02 10.73
CA GLY A 313 -17.96 -0.78 10.65
C GLY A 313 -18.12 -1.37 9.25
N TYR A 314 -19.36 -1.70 8.92
CA TYR A 314 -19.71 -2.08 7.57
C TYR A 314 -20.91 -1.25 7.10
N PHE A 315 -20.98 -1.02 5.80
CA PHE A 315 -22.11 -0.34 5.19
C PHE A 315 -22.86 -1.28 4.26
N SER A 316 -24.18 -1.10 4.25
CA SER A 316 -25.11 -1.76 3.34
C SER A 316 -26.19 -0.73 3.01
N LEU A 317 -26.08 -0.13 1.84
CA LEU A 317 -26.88 1.04 1.43
C LEU A 317 -27.68 0.70 0.19
N PRO A 318 -28.99 1.02 0.16
CA PRO A 318 -29.73 1.14 -1.09
C PRO A 318 -29.11 2.20 -2.01
N ALA A 319 -29.34 2.09 -3.31
CA ALA A 319 -28.75 2.98 -4.31
C ALA A 319 -29.21 4.44 -4.22
N ASP A 320 -30.27 4.72 -3.47
CA ASP A 320 -30.87 6.04 -3.22
C ASP A 320 -30.59 6.58 -1.81
N GLU A 321 -29.73 5.90 -1.04
CA GLU A 321 -29.32 6.32 0.30
C GLU A 321 -27.83 6.62 0.39
N ALA A 322 -27.46 7.41 1.40
CA ALA A 322 -26.09 7.73 1.75
C ALA A 322 -25.86 7.58 3.25
N LEU A 323 -24.68 7.10 3.64
CA LEU A 323 -24.16 7.18 5.00
C LEU A 323 -23.34 8.45 5.14
N VAL A 324 -23.76 9.35 6.02
CA VAL A 324 -23.08 10.60 6.34
C VAL A 324 -22.39 10.46 7.68
N LEU A 325 -21.08 10.72 7.73
CA LEU A 325 -20.22 10.58 8.91
C LEU A 325 -19.51 11.90 9.17
N THR A 326 -19.69 12.50 10.35
CA THR A 326 -18.91 13.69 10.76
C THR A 326 -17.92 13.30 11.84
N LEU A 327 -16.65 13.54 11.58
CA LEU A 327 -15.52 13.15 12.40
C LEU A 327 -14.73 14.39 12.84
N ASP A 328 -14.14 14.31 14.03
CA ASP A 328 -13.16 15.26 14.51
C ASP A 328 -11.76 14.64 14.42
N ALA A 329 -10.80 15.41 13.97
CA ALA A 329 -9.40 14.96 13.92
C ALA A 329 -8.78 14.83 15.32
N VAL A 330 -9.39 15.42 16.35
CA VAL A 330 -8.95 15.43 17.76
C VAL A 330 -7.45 15.71 17.93
N GLY A 331 -6.91 16.57 17.05
CA GLY A 331 -5.50 16.93 17.05
C GLY A 331 -4.54 15.87 16.48
N ALA A 332 -5.04 14.77 15.92
CA ALA A 332 -4.19 13.78 15.26
C ALA A 332 -3.43 14.39 14.07
N LYS A 333 -2.16 14.03 13.90
CA LYS A 333 -1.39 14.44 12.71
C LYS A 333 -1.98 13.86 11.42
N SER A 334 -2.54 12.66 11.50
CA SER A 334 -3.28 12.04 10.41
C SER A 334 -4.59 11.44 10.91
N MET A 335 -5.70 11.88 10.33
CA MET A 335 -7.01 11.22 10.43
C MET A 335 -7.42 10.80 9.04
N GLY A 336 -7.75 9.52 8.85
CA GLY A 336 -8.18 9.01 7.56
C GLY A 336 -9.37 8.07 7.66
N ILE A 337 -10.22 8.08 6.65
CA ILE A 337 -11.29 7.12 6.44
C ILE A 337 -11.10 6.44 5.10
N GLN A 338 -11.33 5.14 5.05
CA GLN A 338 -11.29 4.32 3.84
C GLN A 338 -12.44 3.35 3.79
N ILE A 339 -12.78 2.92 2.60
CA ILE A 339 -13.77 1.87 2.36
C ILE A 339 -13.13 0.71 1.61
N THR A 340 -13.64 -0.49 1.89
CA THR A 340 -13.22 -1.74 1.26
C THR A 340 -14.43 -2.50 0.74
N ASP A 341 -14.19 -3.48 -0.10
CA ASP A 341 -15.21 -4.46 -0.43
C ASP A 341 -15.58 -5.31 0.82
N PRO A 342 -16.61 -6.17 0.74
CA PRO A 342 -17.02 -7.00 1.89
C PRO A 342 -15.96 -7.96 2.41
N TRP A 343 -14.89 -8.24 1.64
CA TRP A 343 -13.79 -9.14 1.97
C TRP A 343 -12.58 -8.43 2.59
N GLY A 344 -12.70 -7.10 2.80
CA GLY A 344 -11.66 -6.28 3.40
C GLY A 344 -10.51 -5.89 2.48
N VAL A 345 -10.71 -5.95 1.17
CA VAL A 345 -9.79 -5.41 0.16
C VAL A 345 -10.21 -3.99 -0.18
N ALA A 346 -9.33 -3.01 -0.05
CA ALA A 346 -9.66 -1.62 -0.35
C ALA A 346 -10.23 -1.48 -1.76
N TYR A 347 -11.32 -0.71 -1.90
CA TYR A 347 -11.76 -0.24 -3.22
C TYR A 347 -10.63 0.53 -3.88
N GLU A 348 -10.67 0.68 -5.21
CA GLU A 348 -9.57 1.34 -5.92
C GLU A 348 -9.28 2.73 -5.33
N TYR A 349 -8.05 2.95 -4.93
CA TYR A 349 -7.64 4.17 -4.25
C TYR A 349 -6.54 4.95 -4.97
N ALA A 350 -5.92 4.37 -5.98
CA ALA A 350 -4.87 5.06 -6.74
C ALA A 350 -5.44 6.19 -7.59
N ASP A 351 -6.59 5.96 -8.23
CA ASP A 351 -7.25 6.92 -9.13
C ASP A 351 -8.73 7.20 -8.80
N ARG A 352 -9.29 6.54 -7.78
CA ARG A 352 -10.66 6.76 -7.27
C ARG A 352 -10.62 7.25 -5.83
N ILE A 353 -11.69 7.88 -5.39
CA ILE A 353 -11.76 8.49 -4.05
C ILE A 353 -12.37 7.47 -3.06
N SER A 354 -11.75 6.31 -2.87
CA SER A 354 -12.21 5.32 -1.89
C SER A 354 -11.61 5.51 -0.49
N SER A 355 -10.73 6.49 -0.33
CA SER A 355 -10.21 6.95 0.95
C SER A 355 -9.92 8.43 0.90
N LEU A 356 -10.02 9.09 2.04
CA LEU A 356 -9.60 10.48 2.25
C LEU A 356 -9.01 10.62 3.64
N ASN A 357 -7.94 11.37 3.76
CA ASN A 357 -7.41 11.83 5.04
C ASN A 357 -7.63 13.33 5.23
N ASN A 358 -7.28 13.86 6.41
CA ASN A 358 -7.51 15.25 6.77
C ASN A 358 -6.73 16.26 5.92
N ALA A 359 -5.68 15.87 5.19
CA ALA A 359 -5.02 16.76 4.23
C ALA A 359 -5.74 16.75 2.86
N GLN A 360 -6.39 15.66 2.51
CA GLN A 360 -7.11 15.48 1.24
C GLN A 360 -8.57 15.94 1.30
N ALA A 361 -9.21 15.79 2.46
CA ALA A 361 -10.60 16.17 2.67
C ALA A 361 -10.76 17.68 2.89
N LYS A 362 -11.93 18.21 2.59
CA LYS A 362 -12.31 19.59 2.92
C LYS A 362 -12.95 19.62 4.32
N PRO A 363 -12.44 20.42 5.26
CA PRO A 363 -13.03 20.57 6.58
C PRO A 363 -14.33 21.38 6.52
N ASN A 364 -15.17 21.16 7.52
CA ASN A 364 -16.31 22.01 7.85
C ASN A 364 -15.83 23.33 8.50
N ALA A 365 -16.72 24.31 8.64
CA ALA A 365 -16.39 25.59 9.24
C ALA A 365 -15.93 25.51 10.71
N ASP A 366 -16.32 24.47 11.43
CA ASP A 366 -15.93 24.17 12.82
C ASP A 366 -14.67 23.32 12.93
N GLY A 367 -14.00 22.99 11.81
CA GLY A 367 -12.79 22.17 11.76
C GLY A 367 -13.05 20.66 11.75
N THR A 368 -14.29 20.20 11.88
CA THR A 368 -14.63 18.80 11.69
C THR A 368 -14.64 18.41 10.22
N TYR A 369 -14.79 17.12 9.92
CA TYR A 369 -14.82 16.60 8.55
C TYR A 369 -16.07 15.76 8.34
N THR A 370 -16.87 16.10 7.34
CA THR A 370 -18.05 15.30 6.96
C THR A 370 -17.75 14.50 5.71
N PHE A 371 -17.87 13.17 5.81
CA PHE A 371 -17.70 12.21 4.72
C PHE A 371 -19.04 11.61 4.32
N VAL A 372 -19.16 11.29 3.03
CA VAL A 372 -20.37 10.66 2.49
C VAL A 372 -19.99 9.37 1.79
N ILE A 373 -20.60 8.23 2.18
CA ILE A 373 -20.53 6.97 1.46
C ILE A 373 -21.86 6.79 0.73
N ALA A 374 -21.83 6.63 -0.59
CA ALA A 374 -22.99 6.38 -1.42
C ALA A 374 -22.58 5.63 -2.67
N GLU A 375 -23.45 4.75 -3.17
CA GLU A 375 -23.19 3.94 -4.38
C GLU A 375 -22.91 4.82 -5.61
N LYS A 376 -23.62 5.94 -5.73
CA LYS A 376 -23.47 6.93 -6.81
C LYS A 376 -22.90 8.22 -6.27
N ASP A 377 -22.11 8.92 -7.10
CA ASP A 377 -21.54 10.22 -6.75
C ASP A 377 -22.65 11.25 -6.44
N PRO A 378 -22.75 11.71 -5.18
CA PRO A 378 -23.74 12.70 -4.78
C PRO A 378 -23.31 14.16 -5.06
N GLY A 379 -22.15 14.36 -5.70
CA GLY A 379 -21.58 15.67 -5.95
C GLY A 379 -20.96 16.35 -4.71
N VAL A 380 -20.66 15.60 -3.64
CA VAL A 380 -19.98 16.11 -2.43
C VAL A 380 -18.49 15.88 -2.55
N PHE A 381 -17.63 16.87 -2.25
CA PHE A 381 -16.18 16.74 -2.37
C PHE A 381 -15.64 15.54 -1.57
N ASN A 382 -16.06 15.38 -0.29
CA ASN A 382 -15.66 14.30 0.58
C ASN A 382 -16.52 13.03 0.39
N TRP A 383 -16.87 12.67 -0.86
CA TRP A 383 -17.53 11.42 -1.17
C TRP A 383 -16.49 10.28 -1.24
N LEU A 384 -16.81 9.13 -0.64
CA LEU A 384 -16.05 7.90 -0.76
C LEU A 384 -16.72 7.00 -1.80
N ASP A 385 -15.96 6.69 -2.85
CA ASP A 385 -16.41 5.98 -4.04
C ASP A 385 -16.31 4.46 -3.86
N PRO A 386 -17.43 3.72 -3.69
CA PRO A 386 -17.42 2.28 -3.55
C PRO A 386 -17.49 1.55 -4.91
N GLU A 387 -17.07 2.17 -6.00
CA GLU A 387 -17.07 1.57 -7.35
C GLU A 387 -18.46 1.13 -7.85
N GLY A 388 -19.52 1.78 -7.40
CA GLY A 388 -20.90 1.42 -7.75
C GLY A 388 -21.45 0.26 -6.93
N HIS A 389 -20.86 -0.04 -5.78
CA HIS A 389 -21.33 -1.07 -4.86
C HIS A 389 -21.98 -0.47 -3.61
N GLY A 390 -23.18 -0.93 -3.26
CA GLY A 390 -23.90 -0.48 -2.07
C GLY A 390 -23.42 -1.13 -0.76
N GLY A 391 -22.31 -1.88 -0.74
CA GLY A 391 -21.88 -2.61 0.46
C GLY A 391 -20.36 -2.77 0.56
N GLY A 392 -19.89 -2.88 1.81
CA GLY A 392 -18.48 -3.06 2.13
C GLY A 392 -18.17 -2.71 3.57
N LEU A 393 -16.87 -2.64 3.88
CA LEU A 393 -16.40 -2.22 5.19
C LEU A 393 -15.87 -0.78 5.11
N PHE A 394 -15.84 -0.10 6.24
CA PHE A 394 -15.14 1.16 6.38
C PHE A 394 -14.26 1.13 7.64
N ALA A 395 -13.12 1.79 7.57
CA ALA A 395 -12.22 1.97 8.70
C ALA A 395 -11.79 3.42 8.83
N ILE A 396 -11.72 3.88 10.07
CA ILE A 396 -11.28 5.22 10.44
C ILE A 396 -10.07 5.06 11.36
N ARG A 397 -9.05 5.86 11.11
CA ARG A 397 -7.82 5.85 11.91
C ARG A 397 -7.41 7.28 12.26
N TRP A 398 -7.00 7.47 13.51
CA TRP A 398 -6.37 8.69 14.01
C TRP A 398 -4.97 8.30 14.47
N GLN A 399 -3.95 8.84 13.84
CA GLN A 399 -2.56 8.50 14.10
C GLN A 399 -1.78 9.70 14.62
N SER A 400 -0.77 9.48 15.45
CA SER A 400 -0.05 10.54 16.18
C SER A 400 -1.01 11.46 16.93
N VAL A 401 -1.85 10.85 17.77
CA VAL A 401 -2.88 11.54 18.57
C VAL A 401 -2.23 12.16 19.81
N PRO A 402 -2.55 13.42 20.18
CA PRO A 402 -2.06 14.02 21.41
C PRO A 402 -2.45 13.22 22.65
N GLN A 403 -1.66 13.34 23.72
CA GLN A 403 -2.00 12.73 24.99
C GLN A 403 -3.28 13.35 25.58
N GLY A 404 -4.09 12.53 26.27
CA GLY A 404 -5.32 12.97 26.95
C GLY A 404 -6.54 13.13 26.07
N VAL A 405 -6.44 12.84 24.78
CA VAL A 405 -7.60 12.81 23.89
C VAL A 405 -8.58 11.72 24.32
N LYS A 406 -9.85 12.07 24.37
CA LYS A 406 -10.93 11.13 24.68
C LYS A 406 -11.42 10.49 23.38
N PRO A 407 -11.43 9.14 23.27
CA PRO A 407 -11.86 8.46 22.04
C PRO A 407 -13.28 8.84 21.60
N GLU A 408 -14.18 9.13 22.54
CA GLU A 408 -15.56 9.52 22.27
C GLU A 408 -15.69 10.86 21.54
N ASP A 409 -14.70 11.75 21.64
CA ASP A 409 -14.72 13.04 20.98
C ASP A 409 -14.40 12.95 19.46
N ALA A 410 -13.91 11.80 19.00
CA ALA A 410 -13.50 11.60 17.62
C ALA A 410 -14.67 11.44 16.63
N ILE A 411 -15.87 11.12 17.11
CA ILE A 411 -17.09 10.96 16.29
C ILE A 411 -18.10 12.02 16.71
N ARG A 412 -18.50 12.87 15.77
CA ARG A 412 -19.49 13.94 16.03
C ARG A 412 -20.90 13.50 15.68
N SER A 413 -21.09 12.87 14.52
CA SER A 413 -22.42 12.38 14.10
C SER A 413 -22.30 11.29 13.04
N GLN A 414 -23.38 10.53 12.89
CA GLN A 414 -23.60 9.58 11.82
C GLN A 414 -25.09 9.47 11.50
N ALA A 415 -25.44 9.35 10.24
CA ALA A 415 -26.80 9.18 9.78
C ALA A 415 -26.86 8.50 8.42
N VAL A 416 -27.91 7.69 8.20
CA VAL A 416 -28.31 7.24 6.86
C VAL A 416 -29.43 8.16 6.39
N VAL A 417 -29.30 8.68 5.21
CA VAL A 417 -30.26 9.65 4.65
C VAL A 417 -30.54 9.34 3.17
N PRO A 418 -31.79 9.56 2.70
CA PRO A 418 -32.07 9.53 1.27
C PRO A 418 -31.20 10.56 0.52
N LEU A 419 -30.66 10.21 -0.64
CA LEU A 419 -29.85 11.12 -1.47
C LEU A 419 -30.62 12.40 -1.83
N ALA A 420 -31.94 12.31 -2.02
CA ALA A 420 -32.79 13.47 -2.30
C ALA A 420 -32.78 14.50 -1.15
N ARG A 421 -32.51 14.07 0.08
CA ARG A 421 -32.47 14.93 1.27
C ARG A 421 -31.05 15.20 1.78
N LEU A 422 -30.02 14.74 1.06
CA LEU A 422 -28.64 14.85 1.52
C LEU A 422 -28.23 16.29 1.84
N ARG A 423 -28.66 17.26 1.02
CA ARG A 423 -28.34 18.68 1.22
C ARG A 423 -28.94 19.28 2.49
N GLU A 424 -30.01 18.69 3.02
CA GLU A 424 -30.68 19.18 4.24
C GLU A 424 -29.90 18.83 5.52
N VAL A 425 -29.08 17.76 5.47
CA VAL A 425 -28.36 17.24 6.63
C VAL A 425 -26.87 17.56 6.62
N LEU A 426 -26.34 17.96 5.47
CA LEU A 426 -24.93 18.34 5.37
C LEU A 426 -24.66 19.69 6.04
N PRO A 427 -23.51 19.90 6.70
CA PRO A 427 -23.13 21.19 7.28
C PRO A 427 -23.21 22.34 6.28
N ALA A 428 -23.59 23.51 6.75
CA ALA A 428 -23.53 24.72 5.95
C ALA A 428 -22.09 24.94 5.44
N GLY A 429 -21.96 25.26 4.14
CA GLY A 429 -20.64 25.42 3.50
C GLY A 429 -20.00 24.12 3.02
N THR A 430 -20.71 22.98 3.09
CA THR A 430 -20.22 21.75 2.46
C THR A 430 -19.84 22.00 1.00
N HIS A 431 -18.62 21.57 0.65
CA HIS A 431 -18.08 21.74 -0.70
C HIS A 431 -18.70 20.72 -1.66
N PHE A 432 -19.47 21.21 -2.63
CA PHE A 432 -20.01 20.41 -3.73
C PHE A 432 -19.10 20.52 -4.95
N VAL A 433 -19.08 19.48 -5.78
CA VAL A 433 -18.30 19.40 -7.00
C VAL A 433 -19.17 19.10 -8.22
N THR A 434 -18.81 19.69 -9.32
CA THR A 434 -19.32 19.34 -10.65
C THR A 434 -18.64 18.06 -11.15
N PRO A 435 -19.16 17.40 -12.19
CA PRO A 435 -18.47 16.26 -12.82
C PRO A 435 -17.04 16.57 -13.27
N SER A 436 -16.78 17.80 -13.78
CA SER A 436 -15.44 18.22 -14.19
C SER A 436 -14.49 18.37 -13.01
N GLU A 437 -14.95 18.97 -11.90
CA GLU A 437 -14.16 19.08 -10.66
C GLU A 437 -13.89 17.71 -10.03
N ARG A 438 -14.84 16.77 -10.11
CA ARG A 438 -14.61 15.38 -9.70
C ARG A 438 -13.54 14.70 -10.55
N GLN A 439 -13.57 14.91 -11.86
CA GLN A 439 -12.53 14.39 -12.73
C GLN A 439 -11.16 14.99 -12.39
N ALA A 440 -11.08 16.28 -12.11
CA ALA A 440 -9.86 16.95 -11.67
C ALA A 440 -9.36 16.39 -10.33
N GLN A 441 -10.26 16.17 -9.36
CA GLN A 441 -9.92 15.55 -8.06
C GLN A 441 -9.34 14.14 -8.24
N ARG A 442 -9.93 13.33 -9.12
CA ARG A 442 -9.40 11.98 -9.43
C ARG A 442 -8.04 12.05 -10.11
N ALA A 443 -7.86 12.97 -11.06
CA ALA A 443 -6.57 13.16 -11.75
C ALA A 443 -5.47 13.60 -10.78
N ALA A 444 -5.75 14.53 -9.86
CA ALA A 444 -4.83 14.95 -8.81
C ALA A 444 -4.46 13.80 -7.88
N ARG A 445 -5.44 12.96 -7.51
CA ARG A 445 -5.20 11.77 -6.70
C ARG A 445 -4.29 10.77 -7.41
N ALA A 446 -4.57 10.47 -8.68
CA ALA A 446 -3.73 9.56 -9.48
C ALA A 446 -2.29 10.07 -9.58
N ALA A 447 -2.10 11.36 -9.83
CA ALA A 447 -0.79 11.99 -9.89
C ALA A 447 -0.06 11.90 -8.55
N SER A 448 -0.74 12.18 -7.43
CA SER A 448 -0.13 12.10 -6.09
C SER A 448 0.22 10.66 -5.69
N HIS A 449 -0.64 9.68 -6.03
CA HIS A 449 -0.33 8.26 -5.80
C HIS A 449 0.87 7.80 -6.64
N ALA A 450 0.95 8.20 -7.91
CA ALA A 450 2.03 7.83 -8.81
C ALA A 450 3.43 8.29 -8.33
N ARG A 451 3.51 9.31 -7.45
CA ARG A 451 4.77 9.71 -6.81
C ARG A 451 5.43 8.60 -5.99
N ARG A 452 4.66 7.64 -5.49
CA ARG A 452 5.20 6.47 -4.77
C ARG A 452 6.01 5.54 -5.68
N LEU A 453 5.81 5.65 -7.00
CA LEU A 453 6.48 4.83 -8.01
C LEU A 453 7.78 5.48 -8.54
N GLN A 454 8.07 6.71 -8.12
CA GLN A 454 9.22 7.51 -8.59
C GLN A 454 10.44 7.40 -7.68
#